data_27627231f0bf9de4e87f972efafdabe9
#
_entry.id   27627231f0bf9de4e87f972efafdabe9
#
_cell.length_a   1.000
_cell.length_b   1.000
_cell.length_c   1.000
_cell.angle_alpha   90.00
_cell.angle_beta   90.00
_cell.angle_gamma   90.00
#
_symmetry.space_group_name_H-M   'P 1'
#
loop_
_entity.id
_entity.type
_entity.pdbx_description
1 polymer ?
#
loop_
_entity_poly.entity_id
_entity_poly.type
_entity_poly.pdbx_seq_one_letter_code
_entity_poly.pdbx_strand_id
1 'polypeptide(L)'
;MDDIAIDEQAVWLIRSMARRLTQPRAGECLVCYVARMLDEFGCDTTLRFARNYRDQMAPRATRLEHRLGDMGGFCDCEIFLNGMRLAPHLRTYDANSEEVSGDGRPACAWVRKGSTQACAHWVRRRRDLYGEC
;
A
#
# COMPACT_ATOMS: atom_id res chain seq x y z
N MET A 1 16.60 22.31 -32.16
CA MET A 1 16.44 22.69 -31.09
C MET A 1 16.13 21.70 -30.13
N ASP A 2 16.76 21.68 -29.24
CA ASP A 2 16.67 20.67 -28.37
C ASP A 2 16.07 21.02 -27.15
N ASP A 3 15.32 22.02 -27.21
CA ASP A 3 14.75 22.45 -26.04
C ASP A 3 13.86 21.51 -25.46
N ILE A 4 13.28 20.71 -26.23
CA ILE A 4 12.41 19.79 -25.66
C ILE A 4 13.08 18.53 -25.28
N ALA A 5 14.30 18.40 -25.64
CA ALA A 5 15.01 17.22 -25.26
C ALA A 5 15.25 17.28 -23.78
N ILE A 6 14.70 16.38 -23.02
CA ILE A 6 14.93 16.36 -21.62
C ILE A 6 16.34 15.91 -21.39
N ASP A 7 17.06 16.69 -20.60
CA ASP A 7 18.41 16.34 -20.24
C ASP A 7 18.38 14.99 -19.57
N GLU A 8 19.20 14.07 -19.99
CA GLU A 8 19.28 12.75 -19.41
C GLU A 8 19.60 12.80 -17.93
N GLN A 9 20.41 13.74 -17.50
CA GLN A 9 20.71 13.89 -16.08
C GLN A 9 19.47 14.32 -15.31
N ALA A 10 18.64 15.18 -15.88
CA ALA A 10 17.43 15.62 -15.23
C ALA A 10 16.45 14.46 -15.11
N VAL A 11 16.33 13.64 -16.15
CA VAL A 11 15.46 12.47 -16.10
C VAL A 11 15.94 11.49 -15.04
N TRP A 12 17.25 11.25 -15.02
CA TRP A 12 17.83 10.34 -14.02
C TRP A 12 17.57 10.85 -12.61
N LEU A 13 17.75 12.16 -12.40
CA LEU A 13 17.54 12.74 -11.08
C LEU A 13 16.08 12.61 -10.64
N ILE A 14 15.15 12.91 -11.53
CA ILE A 14 13.73 12.80 -11.23
C ILE A 14 13.37 11.37 -10.87
N ARG A 15 13.87 10.39 -11.64
CA ARG A 15 13.60 8.99 -11.35
C ARG A 15 14.22 8.54 -10.02
N SER A 16 15.41 9.05 -9.71
CA SER A 16 16.08 8.72 -8.46
C SER A 16 15.31 9.28 -7.28
N MET A 17 14.80 10.48 -7.40
CA MET A 17 14.01 11.11 -6.35
C MET A 17 12.69 10.38 -6.16
N ALA A 18 12.03 10.04 -7.25
CA ALA A 18 10.76 9.30 -7.18
C ALA A 18 10.98 7.95 -6.50
N ARG A 19 12.09 7.27 -6.81
CA ARG A 19 12.38 5.99 -6.19
C ARG A 19 12.60 6.14 -4.69
N ARG A 20 13.30 7.18 -4.27
CA ARG A 20 13.53 7.40 -2.83
C ARG A 20 12.24 7.73 -2.10
N LEU A 21 11.37 8.53 -2.73
CA LEU A 21 10.11 8.91 -2.11
C LEU A 21 9.14 7.74 -1.99
N THR A 22 9.27 6.75 -2.85
CA THR A 22 8.36 5.61 -2.86
C THR A 22 9.04 4.33 -2.38
N GLN A 23 10.15 4.44 -1.67
CA GLN A 23 10.87 3.27 -1.22
C GLN A 23 10.24 2.70 0.05
N PRO A 24 10.01 1.39 0.10
CA PRO A 24 9.57 0.77 1.34
C PRO A 24 10.65 0.89 2.41
N ARG A 25 10.24 0.98 3.67
CA ARG A 25 11.17 1.01 4.78
C ARG A 25 11.54 -0.41 5.17
N ALA A 26 12.72 -0.57 5.78
CA ALA A 26 13.15 -1.89 6.21
C ALA A 26 12.13 -2.45 7.21
N GLY A 27 11.67 -3.67 6.98
CA GLY A 27 10.71 -4.31 7.86
C GLY A 27 9.28 -3.85 7.71
N GLU A 28 9.03 -2.83 6.90
CA GLU A 28 7.67 -2.33 6.69
C GLU A 28 6.85 -3.35 5.91
N CYS A 29 5.63 -3.64 6.36
CA CYS A 29 4.81 -4.60 5.65
C CYS A 29 4.17 -3.96 4.41
N LEU A 30 3.72 -4.81 3.49
CA LEU A 30 3.09 -4.36 2.26
C LEU A 30 1.93 -3.40 2.53
N VAL A 31 1.06 -3.75 3.46
CA VAL A 31 -0.16 -2.99 3.69
C VAL A 31 0.15 -1.62 4.29
N CYS A 32 1.06 -1.55 5.26
CA CYS A 32 1.48 -0.27 5.81
C CYS A 32 2.15 0.60 4.75
N TYR A 33 2.97 0.00 3.90
CA TYR A 33 3.63 0.72 2.82
C TYR A 33 2.61 1.31 1.85
N VAL A 34 1.65 0.48 1.39
CA VAL A 34 0.65 0.96 0.44
C VAL A 34 -0.19 2.07 1.06
N ALA A 35 -0.57 1.93 2.34
CA ALA A 35 -1.33 2.96 3.03
C ALA A 35 -0.56 4.28 3.05
N ARG A 36 0.73 4.22 3.35
CA ARG A 36 1.58 5.41 3.40
C ARG A 36 1.69 6.06 2.02
N MET A 37 1.84 5.24 0.99
CA MET A 37 1.93 5.75 -0.38
C MET A 37 0.63 6.37 -0.85
N LEU A 38 -0.51 5.79 -0.49
CA LEU A 38 -1.80 6.36 -0.85
C LEU A 38 -2.03 7.71 -0.17
N ASP A 39 -1.58 7.85 1.07
CA ASP A 39 -1.70 9.13 1.76
C ASP A 39 -0.88 10.21 1.05
N GLU A 40 0.26 9.85 0.51
CA GLU A 40 1.13 10.82 -0.14
C GLU A 40 0.76 11.10 -1.59
N PHE A 41 0.41 10.07 -2.33
CA PHE A 41 0.29 10.17 -3.78
C PHE A 41 -1.08 9.80 -4.35
N GLY A 42 -1.94 9.20 -3.56
CA GLY A 42 -3.25 8.77 -4.04
C GLY A 42 -3.20 7.51 -4.91
N CYS A 43 -4.36 7.07 -5.34
CA CYS A 43 -4.49 5.86 -6.15
C CYS A 43 -4.64 6.24 -7.62
N ASP A 44 -3.96 5.47 -8.49
CA ASP A 44 -4.09 5.68 -9.93
C ASP A 44 -4.90 4.57 -10.59
N THR A 45 -5.71 3.86 -9.82
CA THR A 45 -6.55 2.74 -10.26
C THR A 45 -5.77 1.48 -10.62
N THR A 46 -4.50 1.42 -10.26
CA THR A 46 -3.68 0.23 -10.48
C THR A 46 -3.03 -0.19 -9.16
N LEU A 47 -2.35 -1.32 -9.18
CA LEU A 47 -1.60 -1.81 -8.03
C LEU A 47 -0.16 -1.31 -8.07
N ARG A 48 0.06 -0.07 -8.48
CA ARG A 48 1.43 0.41 -8.68
C ARG A 48 2.29 0.32 -7.43
N PHE A 49 1.73 0.64 -6.25
CA PHE A 49 2.52 0.60 -5.03
C PHE A 49 2.70 -0.82 -4.52
N ALA A 50 1.67 -1.66 -4.64
CA ALA A 50 1.82 -3.06 -4.27
C ALA A 50 2.87 -3.74 -5.14
N ARG A 51 2.86 -3.46 -6.44
CA ARG A 51 3.86 -4.01 -7.36
C ARG A 51 5.26 -3.48 -7.05
N ASN A 52 5.36 -2.20 -6.72
CA ASN A 52 6.65 -1.62 -6.37
C ASN A 52 7.23 -2.27 -5.12
N TYR A 53 6.38 -2.51 -4.12
CA TYR A 53 6.80 -3.22 -2.92
C TYR A 53 7.31 -4.61 -3.25
N ARG A 54 6.56 -5.35 -4.06
CA ARG A 54 6.99 -6.70 -4.46
C ARG A 54 8.34 -6.64 -5.15
N ASP A 55 8.50 -5.75 -6.11
CA ASP A 55 9.73 -5.70 -6.91
C ASP A 55 10.94 -5.37 -6.05
N GLN A 56 10.78 -4.53 -5.04
CA GLN A 56 11.89 -4.13 -4.20
C GLN A 56 12.10 -5.03 -2.99
N MET A 57 11.05 -5.55 -2.40
CA MET A 57 11.15 -6.24 -1.13
C MET A 57 10.84 -7.72 -1.18
N ALA A 58 10.09 -8.16 -2.15
CA ALA A 58 9.64 -9.55 -2.21
C ALA A 58 9.51 -10.02 -3.66
N PRO A 59 10.62 -9.99 -4.44
CA PRO A 59 10.53 -10.30 -5.87
C PRO A 59 10.05 -11.72 -6.18
N ARG A 60 10.08 -12.60 -5.20
CA ARG A 60 9.60 -13.97 -5.42
C ARG A 60 8.10 -14.09 -5.26
N ALA A 61 7.41 -13.04 -4.81
CA ALA A 61 5.98 -13.08 -4.62
C ALA A 61 5.25 -12.86 -5.96
N THR A 62 5.41 -13.79 -6.87
CA THR A 62 4.93 -13.64 -8.24
C THR A 62 3.41 -13.71 -8.35
N ARG A 63 2.73 -14.22 -7.32
CA ARG A 63 1.27 -14.30 -7.34
C ARG A 63 0.62 -13.24 -6.46
N LEU A 64 1.36 -12.21 -6.12
CA LEU A 64 0.83 -11.17 -5.23
C LEU A 64 -0.43 -10.53 -5.81
N GLU A 65 -0.40 -10.14 -7.07
CA GLU A 65 -1.55 -9.48 -7.68
C GLU A 65 -2.77 -10.40 -7.69
N HIS A 66 -2.57 -11.69 -7.93
CA HIS A 66 -3.66 -12.64 -7.89
C HIS A 66 -4.25 -12.73 -6.48
N ARG A 67 -3.39 -12.80 -5.46
CA ARG A 67 -3.85 -12.88 -4.07
C ARG A 67 -4.58 -11.61 -3.64
N LEU A 68 -4.10 -10.45 -4.08
CA LEU A 68 -4.79 -9.21 -3.78
C LEU A 68 -6.15 -9.16 -4.47
N GLY A 69 -6.22 -9.64 -5.70
CA GLY A 69 -7.49 -9.72 -6.41
C GLY A 69 -8.50 -10.64 -5.72
N ASP A 70 -8.01 -11.72 -5.09
CA ASP A 70 -8.88 -12.62 -4.36
C ASP A 70 -9.56 -11.92 -3.18
N MET A 71 -8.98 -10.88 -2.65
CA MET A 71 -9.62 -10.11 -1.59
C MET A 71 -10.26 -8.82 -2.10
N GLY A 72 -10.39 -8.69 -3.43
CA GLY A 72 -11.03 -7.52 -4.03
C GLY A 72 -10.10 -6.34 -4.24
N GLY A 73 -8.80 -6.53 -4.11
CA GLY A 73 -7.84 -5.46 -4.28
C GLY A 73 -7.24 -5.45 -5.66
N PHE A 74 -7.95 -4.87 -6.62
CA PHE A 74 -7.48 -4.77 -7.99
C PHE A 74 -6.74 -3.46 -8.25
N CYS A 75 -6.77 -2.56 -7.29
CA CYS A 75 -5.92 -1.37 -7.29
C CYS A 75 -5.50 -1.11 -5.84
N ASP A 76 -4.55 -0.21 -5.63
CA ASP A 76 -4.02 0.00 -4.29
C ASP A 76 -5.09 0.42 -3.28
N CYS A 77 -6.01 1.29 -3.66
CA CYS A 77 -7.01 1.73 -2.70
C CYS A 77 -8.03 0.63 -2.38
N GLU A 78 -8.29 -0.29 -3.32
CA GLU A 78 -9.21 -1.38 -3.06
C GLU A 78 -8.67 -2.39 -2.05
N ILE A 79 -7.36 -2.41 -1.84
CA ILE A 79 -6.80 -3.24 -0.78
C ILE A 79 -7.46 -2.85 0.56
N PHE A 80 -7.71 -1.55 0.75
CA PHE A 80 -8.30 -1.06 2.00
C PHE A 80 -9.81 -1.00 1.96
N LEU A 81 -10.38 -0.80 0.78
CA LEU A 81 -11.83 -0.77 0.66
C LEU A 81 -12.44 -2.16 0.79
N ASN A 82 -11.76 -3.16 0.26
CA ASN A 82 -12.31 -4.51 0.18
C ASN A 82 -11.52 -5.56 0.95
N GLY A 83 -10.26 -5.36 1.16
CA GLY A 83 -9.37 -6.41 1.64
C GLY A 83 -8.95 -6.33 3.09
N MET A 84 -8.40 -5.22 3.50
CA MET A 84 -7.78 -5.11 4.82
C MET A 84 -8.29 -3.88 5.56
N ARG A 85 -8.28 -3.95 6.87
CA ARG A 85 -8.59 -2.79 7.68
C ARG A 85 -7.82 -2.91 8.99
N LEU A 86 -7.60 -1.81 9.67
CA LEU A 86 -6.91 -1.84 10.96
C LEU A 86 -7.69 -2.70 11.94
N ALA A 87 -6.99 -3.37 12.82
CA ALA A 87 -7.61 -4.13 13.89
C ALA A 87 -8.48 -3.20 14.73
N PRO A 88 -9.58 -3.70 15.29
CA PRO A 88 -10.55 -2.82 15.97
C PRO A 88 -9.96 -1.91 17.03
N HIS A 89 -9.01 -2.40 17.82
CA HIS A 89 -8.43 -1.61 18.90
C HIS A 89 -7.50 -0.50 18.40
N LEU A 90 -7.19 -0.48 17.10
CA LEU A 90 -6.31 0.54 16.53
C LEU A 90 -7.08 1.59 15.73
N ARG A 91 -8.38 1.42 15.57
CA ARG A 91 -9.18 2.36 14.79
C ARG A 91 -9.48 3.60 15.61
N THR A 92 -9.45 4.76 14.96
CA THR A 92 -9.82 6.00 15.60
C THR A 92 -11.13 6.49 15.00
N TYR A 93 -11.95 7.12 15.82
CA TYR A 93 -13.26 7.57 15.40
C TYR A 93 -13.42 9.05 15.73
N ASP A 94 -14.16 9.76 14.89
CA ASP A 94 -14.43 11.18 15.15
C ASP A 94 -15.64 11.31 16.08
N ALA A 95 -16.08 12.54 16.29
CA ALA A 95 -17.18 12.81 17.21
C ALA A 95 -18.50 12.20 16.74
N ASN A 96 -18.60 11.85 15.47
CA ASN A 96 -19.80 11.22 14.94
C ASN A 96 -19.68 9.71 14.87
N SER A 97 -18.68 9.15 15.49
CA SER A 97 -18.39 7.73 15.50
C SER A 97 -18.03 7.19 14.11
N GLU A 98 -17.50 8.02 13.26
CA GLU A 98 -17.01 7.59 11.96
C GLU A 98 -15.52 7.34 12.04
N GLU A 99 -15.08 6.28 11.44
CA GLU A 99 -13.67 5.91 11.47
C GLU A 99 -12.83 6.95 10.74
N VAL A 100 -11.77 7.41 11.40
CA VAL A 100 -10.87 8.39 10.82
C VAL A 100 -9.65 7.66 10.27
N SER A 101 -9.26 7.97 9.04
CA SER A 101 -8.08 7.37 8.44
C SER A 101 -6.96 8.39 8.38
N GLY A 102 -5.78 7.93 8.05
CA GLY A 102 -4.65 8.82 7.86
C GLY A 102 -3.80 9.00 9.10
N ASP A 103 -3.70 10.25 9.55
CA ASP A 103 -2.83 10.55 10.65
C ASP A 103 -3.18 9.77 11.87
N GLY A 104 -2.62 9.13 12.52
CA GLY A 104 -3.00 8.35 13.69
C GLY A 104 -2.85 6.87 13.49
N ARG A 105 -2.51 6.43 12.28
CA ARG A 105 -2.19 5.02 12.12
C ARG A 105 -0.93 4.71 12.91
N PRO A 106 -0.88 3.57 13.60
CA PRO A 106 0.33 3.20 14.32
C PRO A 106 1.45 2.85 13.35
N ALA A 107 2.66 2.94 13.82
CA ALA A 107 3.81 2.51 13.03
C ALA A 107 3.68 1.01 12.74
N CYS A 108 4.29 0.57 11.65
CA CYS A 108 4.22 -0.83 11.26
C CYS A 108 4.76 -1.74 12.36
N ALA A 109 4.11 -2.88 12.58
CA ALA A 109 4.55 -3.83 13.59
C ALA A 109 5.64 -4.77 13.08
N TRP A 110 6.16 -4.52 11.88
CA TRP A 110 7.27 -5.24 11.27
C TRP A 110 6.90 -6.61 10.73
N VAL A 111 7.48 -6.94 9.60
CA VAL A 111 7.41 -8.28 9.02
C VAL A 111 8.82 -8.71 8.65
N ARG A 112 9.00 -10.00 8.47
CA ARG A 112 10.31 -10.51 8.06
C ARG A 112 10.60 -10.14 6.61
N LYS A 113 11.88 -10.08 6.29
CA LYS A 113 12.32 -9.76 4.94
C LYS A 113 11.71 -10.73 3.93
N GLY A 114 11.24 -10.19 2.83
CA GLY A 114 10.65 -11.01 1.76
C GLY A 114 9.19 -11.36 1.94
N SER A 115 8.58 -10.96 3.06
CA SER A 115 7.18 -11.25 3.30
C SER A 115 6.28 -10.24 2.61
N THR A 116 5.13 -10.70 2.11
CA THR A 116 4.07 -9.79 1.64
C THR A 116 2.86 -9.87 2.57
N GLN A 117 3.03 -10.48 3.75
CA GLN A 117 1.94 -10.56 4.71
C GLN A 117 1.75 -9.20 5.37
N ALA A 118 0.51 -8.87 5.72
CA ALA A 118 0.25 -7.67 6.50
C ALA A 118 0.82 -7.87 7.90
N CYS A 119 1.25 -6.78 8.54
CA CYS A 119 1.71 -6.89 9.92
C CYS A 119 0.51 -7.10 10.86
N ALA A 120 0.79 -7.27 12.14
CA ALA A 120 -0.26 -7.60 13.11
C ALA A 120 -1.31 -6.52 13.29
N HIS A 121 -1.08 -5.31 12.77
CA HIS A 121 -2.04 -4.22 12.92
C HIS A 121 -3.22 -4.31 11.95
N TRP A 122 -3.15 -5.21 10.96
CA TRP A 122 -4.19 -5.30 9.93
C TRP A 122 -4.93 -6.62 10.03
N VAL A 123 -6.23 -6.56 9.73
CA VAL A 123 -7.05 -7.77 9.67
C VAL A 123 -7.79 -7.77 8.33
N ARG A 124 -8.14 -8.96 7.87
CA ARG A 124 -8.92 -9.09 6.65
C ARG A 124 -10.33 -8.59 6.91
N ARG A 125 -10.88 -7.87 5.94
CA ARG A 125 -12.28 -7.49 6.03
C ARG A 125 -13.11 -8.75 5.90
N ARG A 126 -14.10 -8.90 6.79
CA ARG A 126 -14.95 -10.06 6.73
C ARG A 126 -15.89 -9.92 5.57
N ARG A 127 -16.08 -10.98 4.86
CA ARG A 127 -17.18 -11.03 3.95
C ARG A 127 -18.41 -11.28 4.76
N ASP A 128 -19.46 -10.59 4.40
CA ASP A 128 -20.67 -10.74 5.08
C ASP A 128 -21.25 -12.07 4.69
N LEU A 129 -21.77 -12.79 5.65
CA LEU A 129 -22.24 -14.11 5.41
C LEU A 129 -23.49 -14.16 4.58
N TYR A 130 -24.14 -13.08 4.46
CA TYR A 130 -25.34 -13.07 3.68
C TYR A 130 -25.06 -12.63 2.28
N GLY A 131 -23.89 -12.83 1.91
CA GLY A 131 -23.51 -12.58 0.60
C GLY A 131 -23.39 -11.19 0.36
N GLU A 132 -23.75 -10.55 1.31
CA GLU A 132 -23.57 -9.31 1.21
C GLU A 132 -22.23 -9.16 1.30
N CYS A 133 -21.74 -10.06 1.53
CA CYS A 133 -20.43 -9.95 1.61
C CYS A 133 -19.84 -9.85 0.67
#